data_96f3863e302bcfd1304b5b4c10240427
#
_entry.id   96f3863e302bcfd1304b5b4c10240427
#
_cell.length_a   1.000
_cell.length_b   1.000
_cell.length_c   1.000
_cell.angle_alpha   90.00
_cell.angle_beta   90.00
_cell.angle_gamma   90.00
#
_symmetry.space_group_name_H-M   'P 1'
#
loop_
_entity.id
_entity.type
_entity.pdbx_description
1 polymer ?
#
loop_
_entity_poly.entity_id
_entity_poly.type
_entity_poly.pdbx_seq_one_letter_code
_entity_poly.pdbx_strand_id
1 'polypeptide(L)'
;MNIVITKKAFDWYKRELGLKPGDAIRFFARYGGCSTVQKGFSLGMVKDEPAGEPAAQTTVDGVTFFVEDSDQWYFDGRDLTIDLDEKGDEPIFLLQ
;
A
#
# COMPACT_ATOMS: atom_id res chain seq x y z
N MET A 1 -4.46 -0.10 -12.72
CA MET A 1 -4.42 0.49 -11.36
C MET A 1 -3.05 1.10 -11.12
N ASN A 2 -3.01 2.24 -10.46
CA ASN A 2 -1.76 2.93 -10.10
C ASN A 2 -1.65 3.06 -8.60
N ILE A 3 -0.42 3.05 -8.10
CA ILE A 3 -0.12 3.30 -6.69
C ILE A 3 0.66 4.61 -6.60
N VAL A 4 0.18 5.51 -5.74
CA VAL A 4 0.86 6.78 -5.47
C VAL A 4 1.09 6.86 -3.96
N ILE A 5 2.30 7.18 -3.55
CA ILE A 5 2.60 7.43 -2.15
C ILE A 5 3.15 8.85 -2.00
N THR A 6 2.57 9.61 -1.07
CA THR A 6 3.03 10.97 -0.83
C THR A 6 4.36 10.96 -0.09
N LYS A 7 5.12 12.04 -0.20
CA LYS A 7 6.41 12.14 0.48
C LYS A 7 6.28 11.98 2.00
N LYS A 8 5.28 12.60 2.60
CA LYS A 8 5.09 12.49 4.06
C LYS A 8 4.71 11.08 4.49
N ALA A 9 3.91 10.38 3.68
CA ALA A 9 3.58 8.98 3.96
C ALA A 9 4.83 8.11 3.83
N PHE A 10 5.62 8.32 2.77
CA PHE A 10 6.86 7.58 2.58
C PHE A 10 7.83 7.79 3.74
N ASP A 11 8.01 9.04 4.18
CA ASP A 11 8.91 9.36 5.30
C ASP A 11 8.43 8.68 6.58
N TRP A 12 7.12 8.62 6.79
CA TRP A 12 6.52 7.92 7.93
C TRP A 12 6.85 6.43 7.91
N TYR A 13 6.63 5.77 6.76
CA TYR A 13 6.94 4.34 6.62
C TYR A 13 8.43 4.07 6.80
N LYS A 14 9.27 4.92 6.22
CA LYS A 14 10.72 4.78 6.33
C LYS A 14 11.15 4.83 7.79
N ARG A 15 10.61 5.76 8.56
CA ARG A 15 10.93 5.92 9.97
C ARG A 15 10.37 4.78 10.82
N GLU A 16 9.11 4.43 10.62
CA GLU A 16 8.44 3.44 11.47
C GLU A 16 8.84 2.01 11.18
N LEU A 17 9.15 1.71 9.92
CA LEU A 17 9.51 0.35 9.51
C LEU A 17 11.00 0.18 9.23
N GLY A 18 11.78 1.25 9.35
CA GLY A 18 13.21 1.17 9.09
C GLY A 18 13.53 0.79 7.65
N LEU A 19 12.79 1.33 6.69
CA LEU A 19 12.95 0.94 5.29
C LEU A 19 14.27 1.41 4.71
N LYS A 20 14.87 0.57 3.87
CA LYS A 20 16.11 0.82 3.16
C LYS A 20 15.94 0.52 1.68
N PRO A 21 16.80 1.06 0.80
CA PRO A 21 16.77 0.67 -0.61
C PRO A 21 16.84 -0.85 -0.76
N GLY A 22 15.97 -1.40 -1.59
CA GLY A 22 15.84 -2.83 -1.78
C GLY A 22 14.68 -3.46 -1.03
N ASP A 23 14.13 -2.77 -0.04
CA ASP A 23 12.95 -3.27 0.68
C ASP A 23 11.69 -3.14 -0.17
N ALA A 24 10.70 -3.97 0.14
CA ALA A 24 9.41 -3.95 -0.55
C ALA A 24 8.27 -4.08 0.45
N ILE A 25 7.18 -3.38 0.17
CA ILE A 25 5.96 -3.38 0.98
C ILE A 25 4.81 -3.85 0.10
N ARG A 26 4.11 -4.87 0.55
CA ARG A 26 2.95 -5.41 -0.13
C ARG A 26 1.67 -4.89 0.53
N PHE A 27 0.74 -4.39 -0.29
CA PHE A 27 -0.62 -4.07 0.15
C PHE A 27 -1.53 -5.20 -0.30
N PHE A 28 -2.35 -5.70 0.58
CA PHE A 28 -3.16 -6.89 0.30
C PHE A 28 -4.55 -6.78 0.92
N ALA A 29 -5.49 -7.60 0.38
CA ALA A 29 -6.83 -7.71 0.93
C ALA A 29 -6.78 -8.59 2.18
N ARG A 30 -7.20 -8.04 3.29
CA ARG A 30 -7.20 -8.72 4.57
C ARG A 30 -8.63 -9.05 4.97
N TYR A 31 -8.89 -10.31 5.31
CA TYR A 31 -10.21 -10.74 5.77
C TYR A 31 -10.51 -10.10 7.12
N GLY A 32 -11.72 -9.52 7.25
CA GLY A 32 -12.15 -8.86 8.46
C GLY A 32 -11.91 -7.36 8.40
N GLY A 33 -12.36 -6.64 9.42
CA GLY A 33 -12.27 -5.19 9.49
C GLY A 33 -13.32 -4.48 8.66
N CYS A 34 -13.15 -3.17 8.52
CA CYS A 34 -14.07 -2.32 7.78
C CYS A 34 -13.38 -1.71 6.57
N SER A 35 -14.10 -1.68 5.44
CA SER A 35 -13.63 -1.05 4.23
C SER A 35 -14.81 -0.46 3.49
N THR A 36 -14.59 0.68 2.81
CA THR A 36 -15.60 1.28 1.95
C THR A 36 -15.62 0.65 0.56
N VAL A 37 -14.66 -0.20 0.24
CA VAL A 37 -14.54 -0.82 -1.09
C VAL A 37 -15.13 -2.22 -1.10
N GLN A 38 -14.68 -3.09 -0.20
CA GLN A 38 -15.14 -4.47 -0.15
C GLN A 38 -15.61 -4.81 1.27
N LYS A 39 -16.88 -5.17 1.39
CA LYS A 39 -17.47 -5.52 2.67
C LYS A 39 -16.79 -6.77 3.25
N GLY A 40 -16.40 -6.70 4.50
CA GLY A 40 -15.76 -7.81 5.19
C GLY A 40 -14.26 -7.91 4.98
N PHE A 41 -13.68 -6.96 4.25
CA PHE A 41 -12.24 -6.92 3.99
C PHE A 41 -11.69 -5.54 4.29
N SER A 42 -10.42 -5.50 4.64
CA SER A 42 -9.71 -4.25 4.87
C SER A 42 -8.36 -4.31 4.16
N LEU A 43 -7.70 -3.18 4.04
CA LEU A 43 -6.37 -3.13 3.43
C LEU A 43 -5.32 -3.44 4.49
N GLY A 44 -4.51 -4.46 4.22
CA GLY A 44 -3.38 -4.80 5.05
C GLY A 44 -2.09 -4.44 4.35
N MET A 45 -0.99 -4.40 5.10
CA MET A 45 0.33 -4.22 4.50
C MET A 45 1.35 -5.05 5.26
N VAL A 46 2.37 -5.49 4.54
CA VAL A 46 3.42 -6.32 5.10
C VAL A 46 4.71 -6.10 4.29
N LYS A 47 5.82 -6.22 4.97
CA LYS A 47 7.13 -6.20 4.32
C LYS A 47 7.33 -7.55 3.66
N ASP A 48 7.37 -7.59 2.33
CA ASP A 48 7.45 -8.83 1.55
C ASP A 48 8.00 -8.55 0.17
N GLU A 49 8.48 -9.59 -0.50
CA GLU A 49 8.97 -9.52 -1.87
C GLU A 49 7.86 -9.93 -2.84
N PRO A 50 7.80 -9.33 -4.05
CA PRO A 50 6.84 -9.79 -5.06
C PRO A 50 7.06 -11.26 -5.42
N ALA A 51 5.97 -12.04 -5.40
CA ALA A 51 6.02 -13.47 -5.75
C ALA A 51 6.09 -13.67 -7.27
N GLY A 52 5.72 -12.65 -8.03
CA GLY A 52 5.74 -12.67 -9.48
C GLY A 52 5.65 -11.25 -9.97
N GLU A 53 5.04 -11.03 -11.13
CA GLU A 53 4.85 -9.68 -11.63
C GLU A 53 3.66 -9.03 -10.92
N PRO A 54 3.88 -7.93 -10.18
CA PRO A 54 2.79 -7.27 -9.46
C PRO A 54 1.74 -6.68 -10.41
N ALA A 55 0.49 -6.63 -9.96
CA ALA A 55 -0.58 -5.95 -10.69
C ALA A 55 -0.33 -4.44 -10.77
N ALA A 56 0.29 -3.88 -9.74
CA ALA A 56 0.67 -2.48 -9.69
C ALA A 56 1.87 -2.33 -8.76
N GLN A 57 2.72 -1.35 -9.05
CA GLN A 57 3.87 -1.06 -8.19
C GLN A 57 4.35 0.36 -8.40
N THR A 58 5.00 0.90 -7.38
CA THR A 58 5.73 2.15 -7.46
C THR A 58 6.99 2.03 -6.63
N THR A 59 8.06 2.68 -7.05
CA THR A 59 9.33 2.65 -6.34
C THR A 59 9.74 4.07 -5.98
N VAL A 60 10.06 4.27 -4.69
CA VAL A 60 10.51 5.56 -4.15
C VAL A 60 11.78 5.30 -3.37
N ASP A 61 12.87 5.97 -3.75
CA ASP A 61 14.18 5.84 -3.09
C ASP A 61 14.62 4.38 -2.92
N GLY A 62 14.35 3.56 -3.93
CA GLY A 62 14.73 2.15 -3.93
C GLY A 62 13.79 1.23 -3.16
N VAL A 63 12.74 1.76 -2.56
CA VAL A 63 11.73 0.97 -1.85
C VAL A 63 10.52 0.78 -2.77
N THR A 64 10.08 -0.46 -2.95
CA THR A 64 8.95 -0.79 -3.82
C THR A 64 7.69 -1.01 -3.01
N PHE A 65 6.61 -0.35 -3.43
CA PHE A 65 5.27 -0.55 -2.87
C PHE A 65 4.43 -1.21 -3.96
N PHE A 66 3.81 -2.35 -3.66
CA PHE A 66 3.16 -3.14 -4.70
C PHE A 66 1.89 -3.84 -4.24
N VAL A 67 1.09 -4.24 -5.24
CA VAL A 67 -0.12 -5.05 -5.07
C VAL A 67 0.05 -6.28 -5.94
N GLU A 68 -0.10 -7.46 -5.36
CA GLU A 68 -0.05 -8.71 -6.10
C GLU A 68 -1.29 -8.86 -6.99
N ASP A 69 -1.16 -9.60 -8.08
CA ASP A 69 -2.27 -9.87 -8.97
C ASP A 69 -3.44 -10.51 -8.23
N SER A 70 -3.17 -11.40 -7.28
CA SER A 70 -4.19 -12.08 -6.49
C SER A 70 -4.98 -11.15 -5.56
N ASP A 71 -4.49 -9.95 -5.30
CA ASP A 71 -5.17 -8.97 -4.46
C ASP A 71 -5.85 -7.86 -5.27
N GLN A 72 -5.68 -7.85 -6.58
CA GLN A 72 -6.18 -6.78 -7.45
C GLN A 72 -7.69 -6.60 -7.36
N TRP A 73 -8.44 -7.69 -7.17
CA TRP A 73 -9.89 -7.67 -7.07
C TRP A 73 -10.40 -6.73 -5.97
N TYR A 74 -9.63 -6.60 -4.89
CA TYR A 74 -10.01 -5.77 -3.75
C TYR A 74 -10.18 -4.30 -4.16
N PHE A 75 -9.34 -3.84 -5.08
CA PHE A 75 -9.30 -2.43 -5.46
C PHE A 75 -10.36 -2.05 -6.50
N ASP A 76 -10.99 -3.04 -7.12
CA ASP A 76 -12.11 -2.85 -8.05
C ASP A 76 -11.79 -1.82 -9.15
N GLY A 77 -10.61 -1.92 -9.73
CA GLY A 77 -10.15 -1.04 -10.80
C GLY A 77 -9.76 0.37 -10.36
N ARG A 78 -9.75 0.63 -9.06
CA ARG A 78 -9.40 1.95 -8.53
C ARG A 78 -7.91 2.10 -8.32
N ASP A 79 -7.46 3.33 -8.31
CA ASP A 79 -6.07 3.65 -7.96
C ASP A 79 -5.94 3.79 -6.44
N LEU A 80 -4.76 3.47 -5.94
CA LEU A 80 -4.44 3.58 -4.52
C LEU A 80 -3.51 4.75 -4.28
N THR A 81 -3.93 5.68 -3.42
CA THR A 81 -3.06 6.75 -2.95
C THR A 81 -2.83 6.56 -1.45
N ILE A 82 -1.57 6.53 -1.06
CA ILE A 82 -1.17 6.42 0.34
C ILE A 82 -0.71 7.79 0.79
N ASP A 83 -1.39 8.35 1.77
CA ASP A 83 -1.08 9.66 2.33
C ASP A 83 -0.96 9.53 3.85
N LEU A 84 -0.71 10.62 4.51
CA LEU A 84 -0.61 10.65 5.96
C LEU A 84 -1.73 11.55 6.49
N ASP A 85 -2.28 11.25 7.67
CA ASP A 85 -3.32 12.07 8.26
C ASP A 85 -2.77 13.46 8.61
N GLU A 86 -3.66 14.40 8.92
CA GLU A 86 -3.27 15.78 9.19
C GLU A 86 -2.33 15.91 10.39
N LYS A 87 -2.44 15.01 11.33
CA LYS A 87 -1.59 15.00 12.52
C LYS A 87 -0.22 14.38 12.27
N GLY A 88 -0.07 13.68 11.13
CA GLY A 88 1.16 12.97 10.82
C GLY A 88 1.37 11.70 11.64
N ASP A 89 0.30 11.16 12.21
CA ASP A 89 0.36 10.02 13.13
C ASP A 89 0.19 8.67 12.44
N GLU A 90 -0.60 8.61 11.36
CA GLU A 90 -0.85 7.33 10.70
C GLU A 90 -1.19 7.49 9.22
N PRO A 91 -0.85 6.48 8.41
CA PRO A 91 -1.17 6.51 6.99
C PRO A 91 -2.66 6.40 6.76
N ILE A 92 -3.12 7.04 5.68
CA ILE A 92 -4.49 6.90 5.19
C ILE A 92 -4.43 6.40 3.75
N PHE A 93 -5.45 5.63 3.36
CA PHE A 93 -5.53 5.01 2.05
C PHE A 93 -6.75 5.54 1.31
N LEU A 94 -6.51 6.10 0.13
CA LEU A 94 -7.56 6.65 -0.72
C LEU A 94 -7.67 5.80 -1.98
N LEU A 95 -8.87 5.29 -2.24
CA LEU A 95 -9.16 4.48 -3.41
C LEU A 95 -10.06 5.28 -4.34
N GLN A 96 -9.57 5.59 -5.53
CA GLN A 96 -10.28 6.45 -6.48
C GLN A 96 -10.38 5.87 -7.86
#